data_d6f4c0c7825279f659227bf41c276de9
#
_entry.id   d6f4c0c7825279f659227bf41c276de9
#
_cell.length_a   1.000
_cell.length_b   1.000
_cell.length_c   1.000
_cell.angle_alpha   90.00
_cell.angle_beta   90.00
_cell.angle_gamma   90.00
#
_symmetry.space_group_name_H-M   'P 1'
#
loop_
_entity.id
_entity.type
_entity.pdbx_description
1 polymer ?
#
loop_
_entity_poly.entity_id
_entity_poly.type
_entity_poly.pdbx_seq_one_letter_code
_entity_poly.pdbx_strand_id
1 'polypeptide(L)' 'MIDVQKIWLTDTAIWIQTADGRKASEKFADYASLRNASKQERENYSCSPFGVHWPRLDEDLSYEGFFAH' A
#
# COMPACT_ATOMS: atom_id res chain seq x y z
N MET A 1 -5.34 15.91 4.54
CA MET A 1 -5.27 14.45 4.75
C MET A 1 -5.95 13.74 3.60
N ILE A 2 -5.35 12.68 3.11
CA ILE A 2 -5.94 11.88 2.02
C ILE A 2 -6.96 10.92 2.61
N ASP A 3 -8.19 10.97 2.10
CA ASP A 3 -9.29 10.14 2.58
C ASP A 3 -9.38 8.88 1.71
N VAL A 4 -8.77 7.79 2.17
CA VAL A 4 -8.73 6.52 1.45
C VAL A 4 -9.97 5.70 1.80
N GLN A 5 -10.70 5.29 0.75
CA GLN A 5 -11.94 4.54 0.89
C GLN A 5 -11.76 3.05 0.61
N LYS A 6 -10.83 2.71 -0.28
CA LYS A 6 -10.60 1.31 -0.68
C LYS A 6 -9.11 1.03 -0.79
N ILE A 7 -8.72 -0.18 -0.41
CA ILE A 7 -7.38 -0.71 -0.60
C ILE A 7 -7.53 -2.13 -1.14
N TRP A 8 -6.77 -2.45 -2.19
CA TRP A 8 -6.74 -3.81 -2.72
C TRP A 8 -5.36 -4.11 -3.29
N LEU A 9 -5.06 -5.39 -3.40
CA LEU A 9 -3.79 -5.88 -3.91
C LEU A 9 -4.00 -6.60 -5.23
N THR A 10 -3.01 -6.44 -6.12
CA THR A 10 -2.85 -7.29 -7.30
C THR A 10 -1.59 -8.12 -7.10
N ASP A 11 -1.22 -8.93 -8.10
CA ASP A 11 0.01 -9.72 -8.00
C ASP A 11 1.27 -8.85 -7.93
N THR A 12 1.21 -7.61 -8.40
CA THR A 12 2.38 -6.75 -8.53
C THR A 12 2.33 -5.46 -7.73
N ALA A 13 1.16 -5.08 -7.20
CA ALA A 13 1.00 -3.74 -6.61
C ALA A 13 -0.07 -3.72 -5.53
N ILE A 14 0.02 -2.71 -4.67
CA ILE A 14 -1.07 -2.33 -3.78
C ILE A 14 -1.69 -1.04 -4.30
N TRP A 15 -3.02 -1.03 -4.35
CA TRP A 15 -3.81 0.08 -4.86
C TRP A 15 -4.62 0.73 -3.77
N ILE A 16 -4.79 2.04 -3.87
CA ILE A 16 -5.73 2.79 -3.03
C ILE A 16 -6.67 3.61 -3.91
N GLN A 17 -7.85 3.86 -3.39
CA GLN A 17 -8.83 4.76 -4.01
C GLN A 17 -9.33 5.72 -2.94
N THR A 18 -9.30 7.00 -3.25
CA THR A 18 -9.77 8.06 -2.35
C THR A 18 -11.28 8.28 -2.48
N ALA A 19 -11.85 9.01 -1.51
CA ALA A 19 -13.28 9.31 -1.48
C ALA A 19 -13.73 10.09 -2.73
N ASP A 20 -12.84 10.90 -3.30
CA ASP A 20 -13.15 11.67 -4.53
C ASP A 20 -12.86 10.88 -5.81
N GLY A 21 -12.57 9.58 -5.71
CA GLY A 21 -12.44 8.69 -6.86
C GLY A 21 -11.05 8.57 -7.47
N ARG A 22 -10.05 9.27 -6.93
CA ARG A 22 -8.68 9.13 -7.43
C ARG A 22 -8.09 7.78 -7.02
N LYS A 23 -7.31 7.20 -7.92
CA LYS A 23 -6.64 5.92 -7.69
C LYS A 23 -5.14 6.09 -7.82
N ALA A 24 -4.40 5.34 -7.02
CA ALA A 24 -2.94 5.30 -7.12
C ALA A 24 -2.43 3.94 -6.66
N SER A 25 -1.23 3.59 -7.05
CA SER A 25 -0.63 2.32 -6.66
C SER A 25 0.85 2.48 -6.35
N GLU A 26 1.35 1.52 -5.57
CA GLU A 26 2.77 1.34 -5.33
C GLU A 26 3.11 -0.09 -5.73
N LYS A 27 4.20 -0.25 -6.50
CA LYS A 27 4.65 -1.57 -6.94
C LYS A 27 5.43 -2.26 -5.83
N PHE A 28 5.12 -3.52 -5.57
CA PHE A 28 5.88 -4.28 -4.57
C PHE A 28 7.36 -4.36 -4.93
N ALA A 29 7.68 -4.41 -6.22
CA ALA A 29 9.08 -4.51 -6.68
C ALA A 29 9.94 -3.30 -6.29
N ASP A 30 9.32 -2.16 -5.99
CA ASP A 30 10.04 -0.94 -5.59
C ASP A 30 10.52 -0.98 -4.13
N TYR A 31 10.08 -1.97 -3.36
CA TYR A 31 10.39 -2.08 -1.93
C TYR A 31 10.93 -3.49 -1.66
N ALA A 32 12.20 -3.58 -1.26
CA ALA A 32 12.88 -4.88 -1.13
C ALA A 32 12.12 -5.85 -0.22
N SER A 33 11.60 -5.38 0.91
CA SER A 33 10.86 -6.22 1.84
C SER A 33 9.58 -6.78 1.21
N LEU A 34 8.88 -5.96 0.42
CA LEU A 34 7.64 -6.38 -0.24
C LEU A 34 7.93 -7.25 -1.47
N ARG A 35 8.99 -6.91 -2.22
CA ARG A 35 9.39 -7.68 -3.39
C ARG A 35 9.72 -9.12 -3.02
N ASN A 36 10.38 -9.31 -1.88
CA ASN A 36 10.81 -10.63 -1.42
C ASN A 36 9.76 -11.35 -0.57
N ALA A 37 8.63 -10.72 -0.30
CA ALA A 37 7.58 -11.28 0.53
C ALA A 37 6.70 -12.23 -0.28
N SER A 38 6.08 -13.19 0.42
CA SER A 38 5.07 -14.06 -0.16
C SER A 38 3.77 -13.29 -0.37
N LYS A 39 2.86 -13.87 -1.16
CA LYS A 39 1.52 -13.30 -1.33
C LYS A 39 0.81 -13.15 0.01
N GLN A 40 0.90 -14.16 0.87
CA GLN A 40 0.29 -14.14 2.19
C GLN A 40 0.86 -13.02 3.05
N GLU A 41 2.17 -12.83 3.02
CA GLU A 41 2.81 -11.76 3.78
C GLU A 41 2.37 -10.38 3.29
N ARG A 42 2.24 -10.20 1.97
CA ARG A 42 1.76 -8.94 1.38
C ARG A 42 0.32 -8.64 1.78
N GLU A 43 -0.51 -9.67 1.97
CA GLU A 43 -1.89 -9.52 2.39
C GLU A 43 -2.02 -9.20 3.88
N ASN A 44 -0.97 -9.42 4.66
CA ASN A 44 -0.99 -9.23 6.12
C ASN A 44 -0.57 -7.81 6.48
N TYR A 45 -1.33 -6.84 6.02
CA TYR A 45 -1.10 -5.43 6.32
C TYR A 45 -2.18 -4.87 7.25
N SER A 46 -1.86 -3.74 7.88
CA SER A 46 -2.82 -2.95 8.64
C SER A 46 -2.83 -1.52 8.10
N CYS A 47 -3.89 -0.77 8.41
CA CYS A 47 -4.04 0.60 7.92
C CYS A 47 -4.18 1.57 9.09
N SER A 48 -3.66 2.77 8.89
CA SER A 48 -3.88 3.91 9.76
C SER A 48 -4.41 5.07 8.92
N PRO A 49 -4.77 6.22 9.53
CA PRO A 49 -5.16 7.39 8.75
C PRO A 49 -4.07 7.92 7.83
N PHE A 50 -2.82 7.49 8.01
CA PHE A 50 -1.67 8.01 7.27
C PHE A 50 -1.13 7.05 6.22
N GLY A 51 -1.40 5.76 6.33
CA GLY A 51 -0.83 4.82 5.38
C GLY A 51 -1.10 3.36 5.67
N VAL A 52 -0.39 2.51 4.93
CA VAL A 52 -0.46 1.06 5.03
C VAL A 52 0.82 0.56 5.70
N HIS A 53 0.68 -0.40 6.60
CA HIS A 53 1.78 -0.91 7.41
C HIS A 53 1.85 -2.43 7.31
N TRP A 54 3.06 -2.94 7.17
CA TRP A 54 3.34 -4.38 7.26
C TRP A 54 4.24 -4.61 8.48
N PRO A 55 3.65 -4.84 9.68
CA PRO A 55 4.45 -4.95 10.91
C PRO A 55 5.50 -6.06 10.86
N ARG A 56 5.19 -7.19 10.21
CA ARG A 56 6.13 -8.31 10.13
C ARG A 56 7.28 -8.05 9.17
N LEU A 57 7.11 -7.16 8.20
CA LEU A 57 8.13 -6.82 7.23
C LEU A 57 8.84 -5.51 7.56
N ASP A 58 8.40 -4.84 8.63
CA ASP A 58 8.91 -3.53 9.03
C ASP A 58 8.87 -2.54 7.86
N GLU A 59 7.73 -2.52 7.15
CA GLU A 59 7.53 -1.66 5.99
C GLU A 59 6.29 -0.79 6.17
N ASP A 60 6.39 0.47 5.79
CA ASP A 60 5.29 1.45 5.84
C ASP A 60 5.24 2.22 4.53
N LEU A 61 4.04 2.41 4.00
CA LEU A 61 3.81 3.26 2.83
C LEU A 61 2.77 4.31 3.17
N SER A 62 3.16 5.60 3.09
CA SER A 62 2.20 6.67 3.34
C SER A 62 1.25 6.82 2.16
N TYR A 63 0.00 7.21 2.43
CA TYR A 63 -0.96 7.47 1.36
C TYR A 63 -0.49 8.60 0.44
N GLU A 64 0.15 9.62 1.03
CA GLU A 64 0.70 10.72 0.23
C GLU A 64 1.77 10.22 -0.74
N GLY A 65 2.59 9.25 -0.32
CA GLY A 65 3.60 8.65 -1.18
C GLY A 65 3.03 7.99 -2.42
N PHE A 66 1.81 7.43 -2.34
CA PHE A 66 1.14 6.82 -3.50
C PHE A 66 0.92 7.84 -4.62
N PHE A 67 0.71 9.10 -4.28
CA PHE A 67 0.42 10.17 -5.24
C PHE A 67 1.64 11.03 -5.57
N ALA A 68 2.81 10.71 -5.04
CA ALA A 68 4.02 11.52 -5.22
C ALA A 68 4.81 11.22 -6.49
N HIS A 69 4.33 10.28 -7.31
CA HIS A 69 5.02 9.86 -8.54
C HIS A 69 4.76 10.79 -9.71
#